data_c7d12676d646ec9d1d82d1d2fd6e47d0
#
_entry.id   c7d12676d646ec9d1d82d1d2fd6e47d0
#
_cell.length_a   1.000
_cell.length_b   1.000
_cell.length_c   1.000
_cell.angle_alpha   90.00
_cell.angle_beta   90.00
_cell.angle_gamma   90.00
#
_symmetry.space_group_name_H-M   'P 1'
#
loop_
_entity.id
_entity.type
_entity.pdbx_description
1 polymer ?
#
loop_
_entity_poly.entity_id
_entity_poly.type
_entity_poly.pdbx_seq_one_letter_code
_entity_poly.pdbx_strand_id
1 'polypeptide(L)'
;MSSRDAHVPRGTVASFADAAERRRIERDLHDGAQNVLVAVRLKLGLAADRAAELGAPDLHRMLTELGEDAQAALDGVRSIARGASPPLLAARGIAAALAAEGDRAAIPVRVLGRVPRSAPGPEAAVYYCCMEALQNAAKHAGRGARVTIRLDRTRAWLRFAVEDDGAGFALAGELGTGGLEHMRERVAAAGGELTVCSRPGAGTTVRGRVRWPARSVAA
;
A
#
# COMPACT_ATOMS: atom_id res chain seq x y z
N MET A 1 -5.77 52.68 38.71
CA MET A 1 -6.70 51.67 38.14
C MET A 1 -6.36 51.54 36.69
N SER A 2 -5.61 50.52 36.34
CA SER A 2 -5.05 50.32 35.01
C SER A 2 -5.67 49.03 34.43
N SER A 3 -6.57 49.22 33.45
CA SER A 3 -7.17 48.13 32.68
C SER A 3 -6.11 47.51 31.75
N ARG A 4 -5.79 46.24 31.97
CA ARG A 4 -4.99 45.45 31.01
C ARG A 4 -5.97 44.83 30.00
N ASP A 5 -6.01 45.39 28.81
CA ASP A 5 -6.65 44.75 27.65
C ASP A 5 -5.85 43.51 27.25
N ALA A 6 -6.47 42.34 27.41
CA ALA A 6 -5.95 41.08 26.95
C ALA A 6 -6.11 41.01 25.42
N HIS A 7 -5.03 41.23 24.69
CA HIS A 7 -4.97 41.08 23.25
C HIS A 7 -4.97 39.59 22.90
N VAL A 8 -6.11 39.03 22.46
CA VAL A 8 -6.20 37.68 21.89
C VAL A 8 -5.72 37.75 20.46
N PRO A 9 -4.70 36.98 20.05
CA PRO A 9 -4.18 37.02 18.67
C PRO A 9 -5.21 36.44 17.69
N ARG A 10 -5.71 37.27 16.79
CA ARG A 10 -6.68 36.93 15.74
C ARG A 10 -6.16 35.95 14.67
N GLY A 11 -4.90 35.51 14.75
CA GLY A 11 -4.27 34.62 13.75
C GLY A 11 -4.62 33.13 13.88
N THR A 12 -5.11 32.69 15.03
CA THR A 12 -5.27 31.24 15.33
C THR A 12 -6.59 30.66 14.78
N VAL A 13 -7.63 31.46 14.67
CA VAL A 13 -8.97 31.00 14.26
C VAL A 13 -9.06 30.78 12.74
N ALA A 14 -8.42 31.64 11.94
CA ALA A 14 -8.37 31.50 10.47
C ALA A 14 -7.62 30.23 10.04
N SER A 15 -6.55 29.86 10.75
CA SER A 15 -5.75 28.65 10.47
C SER A 15 -6.52 27.33 10.70
N PHE A 16 -7.41 27.29 11.69
CA PHE A 16 -8.22 26.08 11.96
C PHE A 16 -9.39 25.92 10.99
N ALA A 17 -10.00 27.02 10.53
CA ALA A 17 -11.06 27.00 9.53
C ALA A 17 -10.51 26.55 8.15
N ASP A 18 -9.34 27.04 7.73
CA ASP A 18 -8.65 26.62 6.51
C ASP A 18 -8.26 25.14 6.55
N ALA A 19 -7.78 24.65 7.68
CA ALA A 19 -7.42 23.24 7.85
C ALA A 19 -8.64 22.29 7.87
N ALA A 20 -9.79 22.75 8.35
CA ALA A 20 -11.03 22.00 8.32
C ALA A 20 -11.64 21.96 6.92
N GLU A 21 -11.60 23.06 6.20
CA GLU A 21 -12.08 23.17 4.82
C GLU A 21 -11.20 22.35 3.86
N ARG A 22 -9.87 22.42 3.97
CA ARG A 22 -8.97 21.56 3.19
C ARG A 22 -9.30 20.09 3.42
N ARG A 23 -9.49 19.65 4.66
CA ARG A 23 -9.85 18.26 4.97
C ARG A 23 -11.23 17.85 4.47
N ARG A 24 -12.15 18.80 4.29
CA ARG A 24 -13.45 18.57 3.67
C ARG A 24 -13.29 18.37 2.17
N ILE A 25 -12.61 19.29 1.50
CA ILE A 25 -12.34 19.21 0.05
C ILE A 25 -11.55 17.95 -0.29
N GLU A 26 -10.55 17.60 0.49
CA GLU A 26 -9.78 16.36 0.33
C GLU A 26 -10.68 15.11 0.44
N ARG A 27 -11.64 15.09 1.37
CA ARG A 27 -12.60 13.98 1.48
C ARG A 27 -13.60 13.94 0.33
N ASP A 28 -14.17 15.07 -0.05
CA ASP A 28 -15.17 15.13 -1.12
C ASP A 28 -14.56 14.77 -2.48
N LEU A 29 -13.32 15.24 -2.75
CA LEU A 29 -12.56 14.87 -3.95
C LEU A 29 -12.21 13.38 -3.96
N HIS A 30 -11.87 12.86 -2.82
CA HIS A 30 -11.51 11.47 -2.60
C HIS A 30 -12.71 10.53 -2.80
N ASP A 31 -13.84 10.82 -2.19
CA ASP A 31 -15.05 10.00 -2.32
C ASP A 31 -15.58 10.03 -3.75
N GLY A 32 -15.50 11.20 -4.42
CA GLY A 32 -15.83 11.34 -5.83
C GLY A 32 -14.91 10.52 -6.73
N ALA A 33 -13.59 10.64 -6.57
CA ALA A 33 -12.61 9.90 -7.37
C ALA A 33 -12.72 8.38 -7.15
N GLN A 34 -12.93 7.93 -5.91
CA GLN A 34 -13.16 6.51 -5.62
C GLN A 34 -14.40 5.96 -6.32
N ASN A 35 -15.52 6.66 -6.25
CA ASN A 35 -16.76 6.22 -6.88
C ASN A 35 -16.61 6.07 -8.39
N VAL A 36 -15.91 7.03 -9.05
CA VAL A 36 -15.63 6.96 -10.49
C VAL A 36 -14.75 5.76 -10.82
N LEU A 37 -13.64 5.54 -10.07
CA LEU A 37 -12.73 4.41 -10.31
C LEU A 37 -13.40 3.06 -10.07
N VAL A 38 -14.26 2.93 -9.06
CA VAL A 38 -15.08 1.72 -8.84
C VAL A 38 -15.99 1.45 -10.03
N ALA A 39 -16.66 2.48 -10.54
CA ALA A 39 -17.53 2.35 -11.71
C ALA A 39 -16.76 1.98 -12.98
N VAL A 40 -15.56 2.57 -13.18
CA VAL A 40 -14.66 2.22 -14.30
C VAL A 40 -14.23 0.77 -14.22
N ARG A 41 -13.77 0.31 -13.06
CA ARG A 41 -13.36 -1.08 -12.84
C ARG A 41 -14.50 -2.08 -13.13
N LEU A 42 -15.71 -1.77 -12.68
CA LEU A 42 -16.88 -2.62 -12.94
C LEU A 42 -17.18 -2.72 -14.44
N LYS A 43 -17.14 -1.58 -15.15
CA LYS A 43 -17.36 -1.55 -16.60
C LYS A 43 -16.28 -2.31 -17.36
N LEU A 44 -15.04 -2.21 -16.96
CA LEU A 44 -13.92 -2.97 -17.54
C LEU A 44 -14.09 -4.48 -17.33
N GLY A 45 -14.53 -4.92 -16.15
CA GLY A 45 -14.84 -6.32 -15.89
C GLY A 45 -15.95 -6.85 -16.80
N LEU A 46 -17.07 -6.13 -16.90
CA LEU A 46 -18.17 -6.50 -17.79
C LEU A 46 -17.75 -6.54 -19.27
N ALA A 47 -16.90 -5.61 -19.70
CA ALA A 47 -16.36 -5.61 -21.05
C ALA A 47 -15.39 -6.77 -21.31
N ALA A 48 -14.58 -7.15 -20.31
CA ALA A 48 -13.68 -8.31 -20.38
C ALA A 48 -14.48 -9.62 -20.50
N ASP A 49 -15.53 -9.79 -19.70
CA ASP A 49 -16.42 -10.94 -19.78
C ASP A 49 -17.06 -11.03 -21.17
N ARG A 50 -17.54 -9.89 -21.69
CA ARG A 50 -18.11 -9.83 -23.04
C ARG A 50 -17.11 -10.16 -24.13
N ALA A 51 -15.86 -9.73 -24.00
CA ALA A 51 -14.78 -10.07 -24.95
C ALA A 51 -14.50 -11.58 -24.93
N ALA A 52 -14.53 -12.22 -23.78
CA ALA A 52 -14.38 -13.66 -23.65
C ALA A 52 -15.52 -14.42 -24.35
N GLU A 53 -16.78 -14.00 -24.14
CA GLU A 53 -17.94 -14.59 -24.82
C GLU A 53 -17.88 -14.47 -26.34
N LEU A 54 -17.31 -13.37 -26.86
CA LEU A 54 -17.14 -13.11 -28.28
C LEU A 54 -15.89 -13.79 -28.89
N GLY A 55 -15.14 -14.57 -28.10
CA GLY A 55 -13.94 -15.28 -28.57
C GLY A 55 -12.79 -14.33 -28.93
N ALA A 56 -12.70 -13.17 -28.28
CA ALA A 56 -11.65 -12.17 -28.52
C ALA A 56 -10.60 -12.17 -27.37
N PRO A 57 -9.68 -13.15 -27.30
CA PRO A 57 -8.79 -13.37 -26.17
C PRO A 57 -7.83 -12.19 -25.91
N ASP A 58 -7.35 -11.53 -26.97
CA ASP A 58 -6.46 -10.40 -26.82
C ASP A 58 -7.17 -9.19 -26.22
N LEU A 59 -8.42 -8.95 -26.63
CA LEU A 59 -9.25 -7.88 -26.07
C LEU A 59 -9.62 -8.18 -24.61
N HIS A 60 -9.96 -9.45 -24.30
CA HIS A 60 -10.22 -9.89 -22.93
C HIS A 60 -9.01 -9.61 -22.03
N ARG A 61 -7.80 -9.96 -22.48
CA ARG A 61 -6.56 -9.71 -21.73
C ARG A 61 -6.35 -8.21 -21.49
N MET A 62 -6.43 -7.37 -22.54
CA MET A 62 -6.27 -5.93 -22.41
C MET A 62 -7.27 -5.29 -21.43
N LEU A 63 -8.53 -5.71 -21.48
CA LEU A 63 -9.57 -5.19 -20.57
C LEU A 63 -9.35 -5.65 -19.13
N THR A 64 -8.82 -6.84 -18.93
CA THR A 64 -8.45 -7.37 -17.60
C THR A 64 -7.28 -6.56 -17.02
N GLU A 65 -6.22 -6.31 -17.81
CA GLU A 65 -5.08 -5.47 -17.41
C GLU A 65 -5.52 -4.06 -17.03
N LEU A 66 -6.37 -3.41 -17.85
CA LEU A 66 -6.94 -2.09 -17.54
C LEU A 66 -7.80 -2.11 -16.25
N GLY A 67 -8.51 -3.20 -15.98
CA GLY A 67 -9.26 -3.39 -14.75
C GLY A 67 -8.35 -3.47 -13.50
N GLU A 68 -7.17 -4.09 -13.66
CA GLU A 68 -6.14 -4.15 -12.63
C GLU A 68 -5.50 -2.78 -12.38
N ASP A 69 -5.22 -2.03 -13.43
CA ASP A 69 -4.71 -0.66 -13.34
C ASP A 69 -5.71 0.27 -12.62
N ALA A 70 -6.98 0.16 -12.95
CA ALA A 70 -8.04 0.91 -12.27
C ALA A 70 -8.14 0.53 -10.77
N GLN A 71 -7.93 -0.75 -10.42
CA GLN A 71 -7.88 -1.20 -9.03
C GLN A 71 -6.65 -0.64 -8.30
N ALA A 72 -5.48 -0.64 -8.94
CA ALA A 72 -4.26 -0.08 -8.38
C ALA A 72 -4.40 1.44 -8.13
N ALA A 73 -4.99 2.17 -9.07
CA ALA A 73 -5.30 3.58 -8.91
C ALA A 73 -6.27 3.83 -7.74
N LEU A 74 -7.31 3.00 -7.60
CA LEU A 74 -8.27 3.07 -6.51
C LEU A 74 -7.60 2.84 -5.15
N ASP A 75 -6.69 1.88 -5.06
CA ASP A 75 -5.94 1.58 -3.85
C ASP A 75 -4.92 2.70 -3.53
N GLY A 76 -4.33 3.31 -4.56
CA GLY A 76 -3.51 4.52 -4.45
C GLY A 76 -4.29 5.70 -3.87
N VAL A 77 -5.46 6.01 -4.44
CA VAL A 77 -6.35 7.06 -3.94
C VAL A 77 -6.78 6.77 -2.50
N ARG A 78 -7.18 5.55 -2.19
CA ARG A 78 -7.50 5.13 -0.81
C ARG A 78 -6.32 5.25 0.14
N SER A 79 -5.09 5.05 -0.34
CA SER A 79 -3.86 5.22 0.44
C SER A 79 -3.56 6.68 0.75
N ILE A 80 -3.74 7.57 -0.21
CA ILE A 80 -3.56 9.02 -0.06
C ILE A 80 -4.60 9.60 0.91
N ALA A 81 -5.86 9.22 0.77
CA ALA A 81 -6.96 9.72 1.61
C ALA A 81 -6.93 9.18 3.03
N ARG A 82 -6.41 7.96 3.18
CA ARG A 82 -6.12 7.43 4.50
C ARG A 82 -4.94 8.12 5.17
N GLY A 83 -4.37 9.20 4.67
CA GLY A 83 -3.27 9.99 5.27
C GLY A 83 -3.05 9.74 6.76
N ALA A 84 -3.94 8.99 7.35
CA ALA A 84 -3.83 8.22 8.57
C ALA A 84 -3.42 6.78 8.19
N SER A 85 -2.25 6.35 8.60
CA SER A 85 -1.87 4.93 8.69
C SER A 85 -3.08 4.08 9.11
N PRO A 86 -3.26 2.85 8.58
CA PRO A 86 -4.36 1.98 9.02
C PRO A 86 -4.49 2.02 10.55
N PRO A 87 -5.69 2.10 11.12
CA PRO A 87 -5.84 2.32 12.56
C PRO A 87 -5.03 1.35 13.41
N LEU A 88 -4.91 0.10 12.95
CA LEU A 88 -4.13 -0.91 13.64
C LEU A 88 -2.62 -0.68 13.51
N LEU A 89 -2.14 -0.23 12.34
CA LEU A 89 -0.75 0.19 12.13
C LEU A 89 -0.42 1.37 13.04
N ALA A 90 -1.29 2.37 13.10
CA ALA A 90 -1.12 3.51 13.98
C ALA A 90 -1.16 3.12 15.48
N ALA A 91 -2.02 2.21 15.89
CA ALA A 91 -2.20 1.80 17.27
C ALA A 91 -1.18 0.77 17.75
N ARG A 92 -0.91 -0.28 16.94
CA ARG A 92 -0.14 -1.47 17.36
C ARG A 92 1.14 -1.73 16.55
N GLY A 93 1.41 -0.93 15.50
CA GLY A 93 2.59 -1.05 14.66
C GLY A 93 2.46 -2.11 13.56
N ILE A 94 3.50 -2.16 12.72
CA ILE A 94 3.47 -2.88 11.45
C ILE A 94 3.27 -4.39 11.60
N ALA A 95 3.92 -5.04 12.57
CA ALA A 95 3.80 -6.49 12.74
C ALA A 95 2.36 -6.91 13.09
N ALA A 96 1.69 -6.18 14.00
CA ALA A 96 0.31 -6.46 14.38
C ALA A 96 -0.67 -6.16 13.26
N ALA A 97 -0.43 -5.09 12.49
CA ALA A 97 -1.27 -4.74 11.35
C ALA A 97 -1.19 -5.80 10.24
N LEU A 98 0.02 -6.25 9.90
CA LEU A 98 0.20 -7.29 8.89
C LEU A 98 -0.32 -8.66 9.33
N ALA A 99 -0.20 -9.02 10.61
CA ALA A 99 -0.78 -10.24 11.14
C ALA A 99 -2.30 -10.25 11.00
N ALA A 100 -2.97 -9.16 11.36
CA ALA A 100 -4.43 -9.04 11.23
C ALA A 100 -4.91 -9.07 9.77
N GLU A 101 -4.14 -8.58 8.82
CA GLU A 101 -4.45 -8.72 7.39
C GLU A 101 -4.17 -10.15 6.89
N GLY A 102 -3.11 -10.78 7.41
CA GLY A 102 -2.80 -12.17 7.14
C GLY A 102 -3.93 -13.12 7.56
N ASP A 103 -4.55 -12.87 8.71
CA ASP A 103 -5.69 -13.65 9.21
C ASP A 103 -6.94 -13.53 8.31
N ARG A 104 -7.04 -12.47 7.50
CA ARG A 104 -8.15 -12.22 6.56
C ARG A 104 -7.83 -12.61 5.13
N ALA A 105 -6.57 -12.94 4.85
CA ALA A 105 -6.13 -13.24 3.50
C ALA A 105 -6.71 -14.56 2.98
N ALA A 106 -6.98 -14.63 1.67
CA ALA A 106 -7.43 -15.85 1.00
C ALA A 106 -6.34 -16.92 0.87
N ILE A 107 -5.13 -16.63 1.27
CA ILE A 107 -3.95 -17.49 1.23
C ILE A 107 -3.34 -17.56 2.64
N PRO A 108 -2.82 -18.71 3.10
CA PRO A 108 -2.17 -18.81 4.41
C PRO A 108 -0.97 -17.87 4.53
N VAL A 109 -0.98 -17.02 5.57
CA VAL A 109 0.07 -16.04 5.82
C VAL A 109 0.72 -16.24 7.17
N ARG A 110 2.04 -16.13 7.23
CA ARG A 110 2.82 -16.14 8.45
C ARG A 110 3.64 -14.86 8.57
N VAL A 111 3.44 -14.09 9.63
CA VAL A 111 4.24 -12.89 9.90
C VAL A 111 5.28 -13.19 10.97
N LEU A 112 6.54 -12.92 10.67
CA LEU A 112 7.71 -13.18 11.50
C LEU A 112 8.47 -11.90 11.79
N GLY A 113 8.99 -11.80 13.00
CA GLY A 113 9.78 -10.65 13.45
C GLY A 113 8.99 -9.69 14.32
N ARG A 114 9.71 -8.94 15.13
CA ARG A 114 9.18 -7.86 15.98
C ARG A 114 9.93 -6.59 15.66
N VAL A 115 9.17 -5.54 15.37
CA VAL A 115 9.72 -4.22 15.04
C VAL A 115 9.15 -3.23 16.03
N PRO A 116 9.99 -2.49 16.77
CA PRO A 116 9.52 -1.41 17.64
C PRO A 116 8.84 -0.32 16.78
N ARG A 117 8.07 0.55 17.42
CA ARG A 117 7.39 1.65 16.74
C ARG A 117 8.39 2.64 16.14
N SER A 118 8.10 3.11 14.94
CA SER A 118 8.86 4.13 14.22
C SER A 118 8.03 5.40 13.98
N ALA A 119 8.60 6.31 13.20
CA ALA A 119 7.84 7.37 12.57
C ALA A 119 6.80 6.77 11.59
N PRO A 120 5.61 7.39 11.44
CA PRO A 120 4.51 6.84 10.65
C PRO A 120 4.87 6.56 9.18
N GLY A 121 5.70 7.38 8.56
CA GLY A 121 6.05 7.27 7.14
C GLY A 121 6.74 5.96 6.75
N PRO A 122 7.88 5.58 7.35
CA PRO A 122 8.56 4.33 7.06
C PRO A 122 7.73 3.08 7.32
N GLU A 123 6.97 3.04 8.43
CA GLU A 123 6.08 1.91 8.73
C GLU A 123 4.96 1.77 7.68
N ALA A 124 4.38 2.89 7.24
CA ALA A 124 3.34 2.88 6.21
C ALA A 124 3.88 2.42 4.86
N ALA A 125 5.07 2.89 4.44
CA ALA A 125 5.67 2.47 3.18
C ALA A 125 5.87 0.95 3.13
N VAL A 126 6.44 0.35 4.20
CA VAL A 126 6.63 -1.10 4.28
C VAL A 126 5.30 -1.84 4.37
N TYR A 127 4.34 -1.35 5.16
CA TYR A 127 3.01 -1.97 5.28
C TYR A 127 2.34 -2.10 3.90
N TYR A 128 2.27 -1.00 3.13
CA TYR A 128 1.62 -1.03 1.82
C TYR A 128 2.38 -1.89 0.79
N CYS A 129 3.71 -1.94 0.84
CA CYS A 129 4.47 -2.87 0.01
C CYS A 129 4.20 -4.35 0.37
N CYS A 130 4.10 -4.66 1.66
CA CYS A 130 3.73 -6.01 2.08
C CYS A 130 2.30 -6.38 1.67
N MET A 131 1.35 -5.42 1.74
CA MET A 131 -0.03 -5.64 1.32
C MET A 131 -0.15 -5.88 -0.18
N GLU A 132 0.57 -5.11 -1.01
CA GLU A 132 0.62 -5.30 -2.45
C GLU A 132 1.22 -6.66 -2.82
N ALA A 133 2.36 -7.03 -2.20
CA ALA A 133 2.99 -8.32 -2.43
C ALA A 133 2.09 -9.50 -1.98
N LEU A 134 1.37 -9.35 -0.85
CA LEU A 134 0.40 -10.33 -0.37
C LEU A 134 -0.78 -10.48 -1.34
N GLN A 135 -1.29 -9.37 -1.87
CA GLN A 135 -2.38 -9.37 -2.83
C GLN A 135 -1.95 -10.03 -4.16
N ASN A 136 -0.72 -9.75 -4.61
CA ASN A 136 -0.15 -10.40 -5.79
C ASN A 136 0.00 -11.91 -5.58
N ALA A 137 0.48 -12.35 -4.42
CA ALA A 137 0.56 -13.76 -4.10
C ALA A 137 -0.83 -14.43 -4.07
N ALA A 138 -1.84 -13.80 -3.46
CA ALA A 138 -3.20 -14.32 -3.42
C ALA A 138 -3.83 -14.48 -4.81
N LYS A 139 -3.48 -13.59 -5.76
CA LYS A 139 -3.98 -13.64 -7.15
C LYS A 139 -3.19 -14.63 -8.01
N HIS A 140 -1.87 -14.75 -7.85
CA HIS A 140 -0.98 -15.34 -8.85
C HIS A 140 -0.19 -16.54 -8.36
N ALA A 141 -0.04 -16.76 -7.06
CA ALA A 141 0.78 -17.85 -6.53
C ALA A 141 0.18 -19.25 -6.76
N GLY A 142 -1.14 -19.31 -6.98
CA GLY A 142 -1.84 -20.57 -7.25
C GLY A 142 -2.35 -21.27 -5.99
N ARG A 143 -3.08 -22.38 -6.21
CA ARG A 143 -3.73 -23.12 -5.12
C ARG A 143 -2.70 -23.79 -4.20
N GLY A 144 -2.88 -23.64 -2.90
CA GLY A 144 -2.03 -24.27 -1.89
C GLY A 144 -0.76 -23.49 -1.53
N ALA A 145 -0.48 -22.41 -2.23
CA ALA A 145 0.65 -21.53 -1.90
C ALA A 145 0.48 -20.87 -0.53
N ARG A 146 1.60 -20.51 0.07
CA ARG A 146 1.69 -19.84 1.38
C ARG A 146 2.56 -18.62 1.27
N VAL A 147 2.30 -17.64 2.12
CA VAL A 147 3.09 -16.42 2.20
C VAL A 147 3.76 -16.31 3.56
N THR A 148 5.04 -15.95 3.55
CA THR A 148 5.79 -15.60 4.75
C THR A 148 6.22 -14.14 4.65
N ILE A 149 5.81 -13.31 5.61
CA ILE A 149 6.24 -11.92 5.75
C ILE A 149 7.28 -11.88 6.87
N ARG A 150 8.49 -11.45 6.56
CA ARG A 150 9.57 -11.27 7.54
C ARG A 150 9.83 -9.80 7.75
N LEU A 151 9.89 -9.39 9.00
CA LEU A 151 10.25 -8.03 9.41
C LEU A 151 11.51 -8.09 10.28
N ASP A 152 12.48 -7.26 9.96
CA ASP A 152 13.69 -7.11 10.73
C ASP A 152 14.08 -5.63 10.82
N ARG A 153 14.72 -5.27 11.92
CA ARG A 153 15.17 -3.92 12.17
C ARG A 153 16.63 -3.88 12.56
N THR A 154 17.39 -3.04 11.88
CA THR A 154 18.71 -2.61 12.30
C THR A 154 18.65 -1.18 12.86
N ARG A 155 19.79 -0.67 13.33
CA ARG A 155 19.87 0.72 13.83
C ARG A 155 19.42 1.77 12.80
N ALA A 156 19.67 1.53 11.51
CA ALA A 156 19.45 2.49 10.42
C ALA A 156 18.30 2.10 9.47
N TRP A 157 17.83 0.86 9.51
CA TRP A 157 16.92 0.31 8.51
C TRP A 157 15.81 -0.53 9.11
N LEU A 158 14.60 -0.35 8.60
CA LEU A 158 13.53 -1.35 8.64
C LEU A 158 13.64 -2.20 7.38
N ARG A 159 13.84 -3.49 7.52
CA ARG A 159 13.92 -4.48 6.44
C ARG A 159 12.65 -5.31 6.43
N PHE A 160 12.24 -5.70 5.24
CA PHE A 160 11.13 -6.63 5.07
C PHE A 160 11.39 -7.58 3.92
N ALA A 161 10.75 -8.74 3.99
CA ALA A 161 10.66 -9.69 2.89
C ALA A 161 9.25 -10.30 2.89
N VAL A 162 8.65 -10.40 1.71
CA VAL A 162 7.42 -11.16 1.47
C VAL A 162 7.79 -12.27 0.51
N GLU A 163 7.61 -13.50 0.94
CA GLU A 163 8.02 -14.72 0.22
C GLU A 163 6.78 -15.60 0.02
N ASP A 164 6.43 -15.94 -1.20
CA ASP A 164 5.46 -16.98 -1.53
C ASP A 164 6.17 -18.21 -2.11
N ASP A 165 5.60 -19.37 -1.87
CA ASP A 165 6.04 -20.66 -2.41
C ASP A 165 5.19 -21.10 -3.63
N GLY A 166 4.63 -20.16 -4.36
CA GLY A 166 3.70 -20.38 -5.45
C GLY A 166 4.33 -20.60 -6.83
N ALA A 167 3.52 -20.37 -7.86
CA ALA A 167 3.90 -20.62 -9.25
C ALA A 167 5.07 -19.76 -9.73
N GLY A 168 5.29 -18.58 -9.15
CA GLY A 168 6.26 -17.62 -9.61
C GLY A 168 6.05 -17.20 -11.07
N PHE A 169 6.95 -16.39 -11.61
CA PHE A 169 6.90 -15.92 -12.99
C PHE A 169 8.31 -15.60 -13.52
N ALA A 170 8.45 -15.55 -14.84
CA ALA A 170 9.68 -15.11 -15.45
C ALA A 170 9.76 -13.57 -15.36
N LEU A 171 10.80 -13.06 -14.71
CA LEU A 171 11.13 -11.63 -14.76
C LEU A 171 11.75 -11.35 -16.13
N ALA A 172 10.91 -11.10 -17.14
CA ALA A 172 11.37 -10.71 -18.48
C ALA A 172 11.64 -9.19 -18.48
N GLY A 173 12.88 -8.80 -18.81
CA GLY A 173 13.30 -7.45 -19.14
C GLY A 173 12.82 -6.35 -18.18
N GLU A 174 12.43 -5.21 -18.66
CA GLU A 174 11.87 -4.13 -17.87
C GLU A 174 10.61 -4.60 -17.12
N LEU A 175 10.68 -4.63 -15.79
CA LEU A 175 9.55 -4.97 -14.92
C LEU A 175 8.41 -4.00 -15.24
N GLY A 176 7.40 -4.52 -15.94
CA GLY A 176 6.32 -3.78 -16.52
C GLY A 176 5.57 -2.88 -15.53
N THR A 177 4.90 -1.92 -16.10
CA THR A 177 3.93 -1.03 -15.48
C THR A 177 2.99 -1.80 -14.53
N GLY A 178 2.84 -1.33 -13.29
CA GLY A 178 1.90 -1.93 -12.36
C GLY A 178 2.36 -1.93 -10.89
N GLY A 179 1.82 -2.83 -10.09
CA GLY A 179 2.04 -2.88 -8.64
C GLY A 179 3.49 -2.94 -8.20
N LEU A 180 4.37 -3.59 -8.97
CA LEU A 180 5.81 -3.68 -8.66
C LEU A 180 6.52 -2.33 -8.78
N GLU A 181 6.16 -1.52 -9.77
CA GLU A 181 6.71 -0.17 -9.96
C GLU A 181 6.25 0.74 -8.82
N HIS A 182 4.96 0.73 -8.50
CA HIS A 182 4.43 1.51 -7.39
C HIS A 182 5.07 1.13 -6.04
N MET A 183 5.39 -0.16 -5.83
CA MET A 183 6.14 -0.58 -4.64
C MET A 183 7.55 0.01 -4.62
N ARG A 184 8.26 0.05 -5.76
CA ARG A 184 9.60 0.66 -5.86
C ARG A 184 9.58 2.14 -5.58
N GLU A 185 8.67 2.88 -6.23
CA GLU A 185 8.50 4.32 -6.02
C GLU A 185 8.21 4.65 -4.55
N ARG A 186 7.31 3.90 -3.92
CA ARG A 186 6.95 4.08 -2.51
C ARG A 186 8.13 3.84 -1.57
N VAL A 187 8.90 2.79 -1.81
CA VAL A 187 10.09 2.48 -1.01
C VAL A 187 11.18 3.50 -1.25
N ALA A 188 11.39 3.94 -2.50
CA ALA A 188 12.34 5.00 -2.85
C ALA A 188 11.98 6.34 -2.20
N ALA A 189 10.69 6.72 -2.19
CA ALA A 189 10.21 7.92 -1.50
C ALA A 189 10.46 7.88 0.02
N ALA A 190 10.51 6.67 0.62
CA ALA A 190 10.90 6.46 2.02
C ALA A 190 12.43 6.33 2.22
N GLY A 191 13.24 6.69 1.22
CA GLY A 191 14.70 6.62 1.24
C GLY A 191 15.22 5.19 1.28
N GLY A 192 14.54 4.27 0.64
CA GLY A 192 14.80 2.84 0.65
C GLY A 192 15.07 2.22 -0.71
N GLU A 193 15.15 0.92 -0.73
CA GLU A 193 15.38 0.08 -1.91
C GLU A 193 14.47 -1.14 -1.88
N LEU A 194 14.01 -1.57 -3.07
CA LEU A 194 13.20 -2.77 -3.26
C LEU A 194 13.82 -3.68 -4.33
N THR A 195 13.81 -4.96 -4.07
CA THR A 195 14.22 -6.01 -5.02
C THR A 195 13.13 -7.06 -5.11
N VAL A 196 12.83 -7.50 -6.32
CA VAL A 196 11.91 -8.60 -6.59
C VAL A 196 12.68 -9.72 -7.28
N CYS A 197 12.52 -10.93 -6.78
CA CYS A 197 13.06 -12.16 -7.38
C CYS A 197 11.90 -13.14 -7.59
N SER A 198 11.71 -13.62 -8.80
CA SER A 198 10.74 -14.65 -9.11
C SER A 198 11.28 -15.57 -10.22
N ARG A 199 10.89 -16.84 -10.17
CA ARG A 199 11.14 -17.82 -11.22
C ARG A 199 9.94 -18.74 -11.32
N PRO A 200 9.56 -19.17 -12.54
CA PRO A 200 8.50 -20.17 -12.72
C PRO A 200 8.75 -21.42 -11.86
N GLY A 201 7.74 -21.81 -11.08
CA GLY A 201 7.79 -22.97 -10.18
C GLY A 201 8.56 -22.75 -8.87
N ALA A 202 9.09 -21.57 -8.60
CA ALA A 202 9.92 -21.30 -7.42
C ALA A 202 9.38 -20.15 -6.52
N GLY A 203 8.15 -19.70 -6.79
CA GLY A 203 7.53 -18.61 -6.07
C GLY A 203 8.11 -17.23 -6.34
N THR A 204 7.70 -16.26 -5.53
CA THR A 204 8.18 -14.88 -5.63
C THR A 204 8.69 -14.40 -4.28
N THR A 205 9.73 -13.60 -4.32
CA THR A 205 10.28 -12.91 -3.15
C THR A 205 10.37 -11.41 -3.44
N VAL A 206 9.66 -10.62 -2.66
CA VAL A 206 9.78 -9.16 -2.62
C VAL A 206 10.54 -8.78 -1.36
N ARG A 207 11.72 -8.18 -1.51
CA ARG A 207 12.57 -7.72 -0.40
C ARG A 207 12.80 -6.23 -0.48
N GLY A 208 12.76 -5.56 0.65
CA GLY A 208 13.06 -4.14 0.70
C GLY A 208 13.59 -3.68 2.04
N ARG A 209 14.09 -2.45 2.03
CA ARG A 209 14.48 -1.74 3.23
C ARG A 209 14.12 -0.26 3.11
N VAL A 210 13.73 0.35 4.19
CA VAL A 210 13.50 1.79 4.29
C VAL A 210 14.31 2.38 5.44
N ARG A 211 14.62 3.66 5.35
CA ARG A 211 15.34 4.35 6.43
C ARG A 211 14.53 4.29 7.72
N TRP A 212 15.21 3.88 8.81
CA TRP A 212 14.65 3.92 10.15
C TRP A 212 15.18 5.17 10.85
N PRO A 213 14.36 6.21 11.02
CA PRO A 213 14.81 7.38 11.76
C PRO A 213 15.05 6.99 13.21
N ALA A 214 16.21 7.35 13.75
CA ALA A 214 16.39 7.33 15.19
C ALA A 214 15.29 8.21 15.81
N ARG A 215 14.55 7.70 16.81
CA ARG A 215 13.63 8.56 17.56
C ARG A 215 14.45 9.74 18.09
N SER A 216 14.14 10.93 17.64
CA SER A 216 14.51 12.13 18.37
C SER A 216 13.82 12.00 19.73
N VAL A 217 14.59 11.71 20.75
CA VAL A 217 14.12 11.87 22.14
C VAL A 217 13.99 13.38 22.27
N ALA A 218 12.78 13.89 22.18
CA ALA A 218 12.49 15.26 22.60
C ALA A 218 12.83 15.32 24.08
N ALA A 219 13.85 16.15 24.37
CA ALA A 219 14.23 16.49 25.73
C ALA A 219 13.13 17.31 26.40
#